data_0d92f8118710c478832a490a230e8189
#
_entry.id   0d92f8118710c478832a490a230e8189
#
_cell.length_a   1.000
_cell.length_b   1.000
_cell.length_c   1.000
_cell.angle_alpha   90.00
_cell.angle_beta   90.00
_cell.angle_gamma   90.00
#
_symmetry.space_group_name_H-M   'P 1'
#
loop_
_entity.id
_entity.type
_entity.pdbx_description
1 polymer ?
#
loop_
_entity_poly.entity_id
_entity_poly.type
_entity_poly.pdbx_seq_one_letter_code
_entity_poly.pdbx_strand_id
1 'polypeptide(L)'
;MDLSGNRGLLDRELVAFFASRTAPTEALDLAERWADEISQKDCIVISGFHSPIERAVLDILLDRGCSVVVALPRALYSKVPQHLRSAYSEGRVLFISFRNYSRSSLHSSQLRNWATAELASEVVFAPFERTSQLSALHFSLVTAQKATVVLG
;
A
#
# COMPACT_ATOMS: atom_id res chain seq x y z
N MET A 1 -15.65 7.32 -3.42
CA MET A 1 -14.52 6.95 -2.54
C MET A 1 -14.91 7.24 -1.10
N ASP A 2 -14.90 6.20 -0.27
CA ASP A 2 -15.26 6.32 1.14
C ASP A 2 -14.00 6.35 1.99
N LEU A 3 -14.01 7.16 3.05
CA LEU A 3 -12.85 7.40 3.91
C LEU A 3 -13.19 7.14 5.37
N SER A 4 -12.25 6.57 6.12
CA SER A 4 -12.35 6.39 7.56
C SER A 4 -10.99 6.62 8.21
N GLY A 5 -10.89 7.60 9.08
CA GLY A 5 -9.68 7.96 9.78
C GLY A 5 -9.22 9.38 9.48
N ASN A 6 -7.90 9.58 9.47
CA ASN A 6 -7.32 10.91 9.29
C ASN A 6 -7.27 11.31 7.81
N ARG A 7 -8.25 12.07 7.37
CA ARG A 7 -8.37 12.53 5.97
C ARG A 7 -7.25 13.46 5.54
N GLY A 8 -6.61 14.14 6.48
CA GLY A 8 -5.50 15.04 6.18
C GLY A 8 -4.28 14.33 5.60
N LEU A 9 -4.20 13.00 5.76
CA LEU A 9 -3.10 12.23 5.16
C LEU A 9 -3.11 12.28 3.63
N LEU A 10 -4.27 12.51 3.00
CA LEU A 10 -4.36 12.64 1.54
C LEU A 10 -3.73 13.92 1.01
N ASP A 11 -3.50 14.91 1.86
CA ASP A 11 -2.86 16.16 1.46
C ASP A 11 -1.33 16.08 1.49
N ARG A 12 -0.80 14.95 1.95
CA ARG A 12 0.64 14.68 2.01
C ARG A 12 1.09 13.98 0.73
N GLU A 13 2.40 13.94 0.51
CA GLU A 13 2.96 13.15 -0.59
C GLU A 13 2.72 11.67 -0.31
N LEU A 14 2.09 10.98 -1.26
CA LEU A 14 1.80 9.55 -1.15
C LEU A 14 2.74 8.75 -2.03
N VAL A 15 3.31 7.70 -1.45
CA VAL A 15 4.14 6.72 -2.16
C VAL A 15 3.43 5.37 -2.06
N ALA A 16 3.06 4.79 -3.20
CA ALA A 16 2.40 3.49 -3.22
C ALA A 16 3.42 2.37 -3.13
N PHE A 17 3.07 1.31 -2.39
CA PHE A 17 3.91 0.13 -2.26
C PHE A 17 3.13 -1.14 -2.61
N PHE A 18 3.72 -1.96 -3.47
CA PHE A 18 3.14 -3.24 -3.88
C PHE A 18 4.13 -4.38 -3.72
N ALA A 19 3.66 -5.50 -3.19
CA ALA A 19 4.41 -6.74 -3.12
C ALA A 19 3.49 -7.93 -3.36
N SER A 20 3.94 -8.89 -4.14
CA SER A 20 3.19 -10.10 -4.46
C SER A 20 3.29 -11.12 -3.34
N ARG A 21 2.30 -12.02 -3.24
CA ARG A 21 2.37 -13.19 -2.35
C ARG A 21 3.48 -14.14 -2.79
N THR A 22 3.71 -14.25 -4.10
CA THR A 22 4.78 -15.05 -4.67
C THR A 22 5.88 -14.11 -5.14
N ALA A 23 7.00 -14.12 -4.43
CA ALA A 23 8.08 -13.19 -4.69
C ALA A 23 9.43 -13.91 -4.56
N PRO A 24 10.48 -13.40 -5.24
CA PRO A 24 11.84 -13.90 -5.04
C PRO A 24 12.25 -13.84 -3.57
N THR A 25 13.18 -14.68 -3.17
CA THR A 25 13.60 -14.79 -1.76
C THR A 25 14.17 -13.48 -1.20
N GLU A 26 14.80 -12.65 -2.02
CA GLU A 26 15.39 -11.37 -1.60
C GLU A 26 14.35 -10.25 -1.43
N ALA A 27 13.10 -10.46 -1.88
CA ALA A 27 12.10 -9.41 -1.89
C ALA A 27 11.76 -8.89 -0.50
N LEU A 28 11.64 -9.78 0.49
CA LEU A 28 11.32 -9.38 1.86
C LEU A 28 12.41 -8.48 2.45
N ASP A 29 13.67 -8.86 2.32
CA ASP A 29 14.79 -8.09 2.86
C ASP A 29 14.87 -6.70 2.21
N LEU A 30 14.72 -6.65 0.89
CA LEU A 30 14.71 -5.38 0.15
C LEU A 30 13.56 -4.48 0.60
N ALA A 31 12.37 -5.06 0.80
CA ALA A 31 11.19 -4.31 1.24
C ALA A 31 11.38 -3.77 2.66
N GLU A 32 11.93 -4.57 3.56
CA GLU A 32 12.17 -4.15 4.94
C GLU A 32 13.20 -3.01 5.02
N ARG A 33 14.26 -3.09 4.22
CA ARG A 33 15.26 -2.00 4.13
C ARG A 33 14.61 -0.73 3.58
N TRP A 34 13.79 -0.87 2.55
CA TRP A 34 13.08 0.27 1.98
C TRP A 34 12.14 0.91 3.01
N ALA A 35 11.40 0.09 3.78
CA ALA A 35 10.50 0.60 4.81
C ALA A 35 11.26 1.41 5.86
N ASP A 36 12.43 0.93 6.27
CA ASP A 36 13.28 1.65 7.20
C ASP A 36 13.73 3.00 6.64
N GLU A 37 14.15 3.03 5.39
CA GLU A 37 14.57 4.27 4.74
C GLU A 37 13.40 5.25 4.55
N ILE A 38 12.27 4.77 4.05
CA ILE A 38 11.11 5.64 3.77
C ILE A 38 10.50 6.19 5.06
N SER A 39 10.65 5.48 6.18
CA SER A 39 10.13 5.92 7.47
C SER A 39 10.77 7.23 7.95
N GLN A 40 11.92 7.59 7.41
CA GLN A 40 12.65 8.79 7.76
C GLN A 40 12.33 9.97 6.84
N LYS A 41 11.53 9.76 5.81
CA LYS A 41 11.17 10.79 4.83
C LYS A 41 9.80 11.38 5.14
N ASP A 42 9.58 12.61 4.66
CA ASP A 42 8.30 13.29 4.85
C ASP A 42 7.31 12.89 3.76
N CYS A 43 6.87 11.64 3.80
CA CYS A 43 5.86 11.12 2.88
C CYS A 43 5.05 10.04 3.59
N ILE A 44 3.91 9.68 2.98
CA ILE A 44 3.00 8.69 3.51
C ILE A 44 2.97 7.50 2.55
N VAL A 45 3.12 6.29 3.07
CA VAL A 45 2.99 5.08 2.26
C VAL A 45 1.52 4.69 2.16
N ILE A 46 1.06 4.48 0.93
CA ILE A 46 -0.28 3.96 0.64
C ILE A 46 -0.14 2.56 0.04
N SER A 47 -0.89 1.61 0.58
CA SER A 47 -0.87 0.21 0.14
C SER A 47 -2.13 -0.50 0.61
N GLY A 48 -2.40 -1.67 0.05
CA GLY A 48 -3.39 -2.58 0.62
C GLY A 48 -2.89 -3.25 1.88
N PHE A 49 -1.59 -3.33 2.06
CA PHE A 49 -0.92 -3.98 3.19
C PHE A 49 -1.49 -5.38 3.44
N HIS A 50 -1.70 -6.11 2.36
CA HIS A 50 -2.41 -7.40 2.41
C HIS A 50 -1.47 -8.60 2.26
N SER A 51 -0.51 -8.55 1.33
CA SER A 51 0.45 -9.65 1.16
C SER A 51 1.42 -9.70 2.35
N PRO A 52 2.08 -10.85 2.59
CA PRO A 52 3.02 -10.96 3.71
C PRO A 52 4.13 -9.89 3.71
N ILE A 53 4.67 -9.56 2.55
CA ILE A 53 5.70 -8.53 2.44
C ILE A 53 5.13 -7.14 2.70
N GLU A 54 3.95 -6.83 2.16
CA GLU A 54 3.27 -5.57 2.44
C GLU A 54 2.97 -5.43 3.93
N ARG A 55 2.59 -6.52 4.59
CA ARG A 55 2.34 -6.54 6.03
C ARG A 55 3.60 -6.29 6.85
N ALA A 56 4.73 -6.86 6.41
CA ALA A 56 6.02 -6.61 7.06
C ALA A 56 6.41 -5.13 6.96
N VAL A 57 6.17 -4.50 5.81
CA VAL A 57 6.41 -3.07 5.64
C VAL A 57 5.50 -2.26 6.56
N LEU A 58 4.22 -2.61 6.65
CA LEU A 58 3.28 -1.94 7.55
C LEU A 58 3.78 -1.99 9.00
N ASP A 59 4.20 -3.16 9.46
CA ASP A 59 4.65 -3.35 10.83
C ASP A 59 5.86 -2.45 11.15
N ILE A 60 6.81 -2.31 10.22
CA ILE A 60 7.96 -1.43 10.39
C ILE A 60 7.50 0.04 10.45
N LEU A 61 6.65 0.46 9.53
CA LEU A 61 6.17 1.84 9.49
C LEU A 61 5.43 2.22 10.77
N LEU A 62 4.56 1.35 11.27
CA LEU A 62 3.82 1.60 12.51
C LEU A 62 4.75 1.64 13.72
N ASP A 63 5.73 0.74 13.76
CA ASP A 63 6.72 0.69 14.84
C ASP A 63 7.57 1.98 14.91
N ARG A 64 7.81 2.59 13.75
CA ARG A 64 8.56 3.85 13.64
C ARG A 64 7.67 5.09 13.84
N GLY A 65 6.39 4.91 14.18
CA GLY A 65 5.46 6.02 14.40
C GLY A 65 4.97 6.69 13.14
N CYS A 66 5.14 6.07 11.98
CA CYS A 66 4.67 6.64 10.72
C CYS A 66 3.16 6.54 10.59
N SER A 67 2.60 7.47 9.80
CA SER A 67 1.21 7.40 9.35
C SER A 67 1.14 6.62 8.04
N VAL A 68 0.01 5.95 7.81
CA VAL A 68 -0.19 5.15 6.60
C VAL A 68 -1.59 5.35 6.05
N VAL A 69 -1.75 5.13 4.75
CA VAL A 69 -3.05 5.07 4.08
C VAL A 69 -3.26 3.63 3.63
N VAL A 70 -4.34 3.02 4.10
CA VAL A 70 -4.68 1.63 3.79
C VAL A 70 -5.77 1.61 2.73
N ALA A 71 -5.44 1.10 1.56
CA ALA A 71 -6.36 1.00 0.42
C ALA A 71 -7.05 -0.35 0.46
N LEU A 72 -8.37 -0.35 0.64
CA LEU A 72 -9.16 -1.56 0.80
C LEU A 72 -9.74 -2.02 -0.54
N PRO A 73 -9.76 -3.32 -0.81
CA PRO A 73 -10.42 -3.89 -1.98
C PRO A 73 -11.91 -4.17 -1.72
N ARG A 74 -12.48 -3.52 -0.71
CA ARG A 74 -13.83 -3.75 -0.20
C ARG A 74 -14.33 -2.49 0.48
N ALA A 75 -15.58 -2.54 0.96
CA ALA A 75 -16.15 -1.47 1.77
C ALA A 75 -15.35 -1.24 3.06
N LEU A 76 -15.46 -0.06 3.63
CA LEU A 76 -14.82 0.27 4.90
C LEU A 76 -15.19 -0.73 5.99
N TYR A 77 -14.26 -0.96 6.90
CA TYR A 77 -14.51 -1.80 8.07
C TYR A 77 -15.51 -1.12 9.01
N SER A 78 -16.45 -1.88 9.53
CA SER A 78 -17.32 -1.42 10.61
C SER A 78 -16.56 -1.34 11.94
N LYS A 79 -15.52 -2.17 12.08
CA LYS A 79 -14.67 -2.21 13.25
C LYS A 79 -13.20 -2.26 12.80
N VAL A 80 -12.40 -1.31 13.29
CA VAL A 80 -10.99 -1.24 12.92
C VAL A 80 -10.27 -2.51 13.36
N PRO A 81 -9.49 -3.16 12.45
CA PRO A 81 -8.71 -4.34 12.81
C PRO A 81 -7.77 -4.06 13.99
N GLN A 82 -7.60 -5.05 14.84
CA GLN A 82 -6.87 -4.87 16.11
C GLN A 82 -5.45 -4.33 15.94
N HIS A 83 -4.73 -4.78 14.93
CA HIS A 83 -3.35 -4.36 14.70
C HIS A 83 -3.21 -2.90 14.27
N LEU A 84 -4.31 -2.26 13.87
CA LEU A 84 -4.33 -0.86 13.45
C LEU A 84 -5.04 0.08 14.44
N ARG A 85 -5.63 -0.46 15.49
CA ARG A 85 -6.47 0.35 16.40
C ARG A 85 -5.69 1.47 17.08
N SER A 86 -4.52 1.17 17.60
CA SER A 86 -3.69 2.17 18.28
C SER A 86 -3.33 3.31 17.34
N ALA A 87 -2.77 2.97 16.18
CA ALA A 87 -2.39 3.96 15.17
C ALA A 87 -3.60 4.74 14.67
N TYR A 88 -4.74 4.08 14.47
CA TYR A 88 -5.97 4.75 14.07
C TYR A 88 -6.42 5.77 15.11
N SER A 89 -6.41 5.40 16.38
CA SER A 89 -6.79 6.30 17.48
C SER A 89 -5.84 7.49 17.60
N GLU A 90 -4.59 7.32 17.22
CA GLU A 90 -3.58 8.39 17.23
C GLU A 90 -3.61 9.27 15.98
N GLY A 91 -4.53 9.04 15.06
CA GLY A 91 -4.62 9.81 13.83
C GLY A 91 -3.58 9.44 12.77
N ARG A 92 -2.97 8.26 12.86
CA ARG A 92 -1.92 7.82 11.94
C ARG A 92 -2.40 6.87 10.85
N VAL A 93 -3.72 6.63 10.75
CA VAL A 93 -4.28 5.73 9.74
C VAL A 93 -5.44 6.40 9.02
N LEU A 94 -5.47 6.24 7.71
CA LEU A 94 -6.64 6.52 6.89
C LEU A 94 -6.96 5.27 6.07
N PHE A 95 -8.19 4.78 6.17
CA PHE A 95 -8.70 3.75 5.27
C PHE A 95 -9.39 4.40 4.08
N ILE A 96 -9.13 3.86 2.89
CA ILE A 96 -9.82 4.26 1.66
C ILE A 96 -10.51 3.04 1.08
N SER A 97 -11.80 3.20 0.74
CA SER A 97 -12.55 2.24 -0.07
C SER A 97 -12.90 2.91 -1.38
N PHE A 98 -12.33 2.43 -2.50
CA PHE A 98 -12.61 2.99 -3.83
C PHE A 98 -13.94 2.48 -4.38
N ARG A 99 -14.33 1.28 -3.97
CA ARG A 99 -15.55 0.61 -4.39
C ARG A 99 -16.21 -0.04 -3.19
N ASN A 100 -17.52 0.05 -3.13
CA ASN A 100 -18.30 -0.46 -1.99
C ASN A 100 -18.60 -1.96 -2.14
N TYR A 101 -17.57 -2.78 -2.35
CA TYR A 101 -17.71 -4.23 -2.37
C TYR A 101 -17.79 -4.77 -0.95
N SER A 102 -18.76 -5.65 -0.68
CA SER A 102 -18.91 -6.26 0.65
C SER A 102 -17.79 -7.27 0.94
N ARG A 103 -17.17 -7.83 -0.09
CA ARG A 103 -16.09 -8.83 0.04
C ARG A 103 -14.94 -8.48 -0.88
N SER A 104 -13.73 -8.84 -0.44
CA SER A 104 -12.55 -8.80 -1.30
C SER A 104 -12.65 -9.90 -2.38
N SER A 105 -12.15 -9.58 -3.56
CA SER A 105 -12.04 -10.53 -4.67
C SER A 105 -10.78 -10.19 -5.46
N LEU A 106 -10.40 -11.07 -6.40
CA LEU A 106 -9.30 -10.78 -7.31
C LEU A 106 -9.55 -9.50 -8.09
N HIS A 107 -10.76 -9.36 -8.64
CA HIS A 107 -11.15 -8.18 -9.42
C HIS A 107 -11.10 -6.90 -8.59
N SER A 108 -11.67 -6.89 -7.39
CA SER A 108 -11.65 -5.71 -6.52
C SER A 108 -10.23 -5.36 -6.06
N SER A 109 -9.37 -6.36 -5.86
CA SER A 109 -7.95 -6.13 -5.53
C SER A 109 -7.20 -5.49 -6.68
N GLN A 110 -7.46 -5.88 -7.92
CA GLN A 110 -6.85 -5.25 -9.10
C GLN A 110 -7.30 -3.80 -9.25
N LEU A 111 -8.59 -3.53 -9.08
CA LEU A 111 -9.12 -2.16 -9.13
C LEU A 111 -8.50 -1.29 -8.02
N ARG A 112 -8.38 -1.83 -6.82
CA ARG A 112 -7.74 -1.15 -5.70
C ARG A 112 -6.29 -0.79 -6.04
N ASN A 113 -5.54 -1.72 -6.65
CA ASN A 113 -4.16 -1.48 -7.01
C ASN A 113 -4.02 -0.34 -8.03
N TRP A 114 -4.87 -0.31 -9.05
CA TRP A 114 -4.89 0.78 -10.03
C TRP A 114 -5.20 2.12 -9.39
N ALA A 115 -6.26 2.18 -8.58
CA ALA A 115 -6.66 3.41 -7.91
C ALA A 115 -5.59 3.90 -6.92
N THR A 116 -4.94 2.98 -6.22
CA THR A 116 -3.83 3.29 -5.31
C THR A 116 -2.66 3.92 -6.07
N ALA A 117 -2.29 3.33 -7.20
CA ALA A 117 -1.19 3.86 -8.02
C ALA A 117 -1.50 5.26 -8.55
N GLU A 118 -2.75 5.54 -8.90
CA GLU A 118 -3.16 6.84 -9.39
C GLU A 118 -3.03 7.94 -8.34
N LEU A 119 -3.30 7.63 -7.07
CA LEU A 119 -3.20 8.60 -5.98
C LEU A 119 -1.76 8.95 -5.61
N ALA A 120 -0.83 8.06 -5.87
CA ALA A 120 0.55 8.23 -5.44
C ALA A 120 1.37 9.05 -6.42
N SER A 121 2.37 9.78 -5.91
CA SER A 121 3.34 10.48 -6.75
C SER A 121 4.42 9.54 -7.30
N GLU A 122 4.67 8.45 -6.58
CA GLU A 122 5.63 7.41 -6.96
C GLU A 122 5.09 6.05 -6.55
N VAL A 123 5.39 5.03 -7.35
CA VAL A 123 4.96 3.66 -7.09
C VAL A 123 6.20 2.78 -6.93
N VAL A 124 6.30 2.09 -5.80
CA VAL A 124 7.43 1.22 -5.47
C VAL A 124 6.95 -0.23 -5.42
N PHE A 125 7.67 -1.10 -6.11
CA PHE A 125 7.41 -2.54 -6.13
C PHE A 125 8.55 -3.28 -5.44
N ALA A 126 8.23 -4.21 -4.54
CA ALA A 126 9.18 -5.26 -4.20
C ALA A 126 9.38 -6.14 -5.44
N PRO A 127 10.53 -6.81 -5.60
CA PRO A 127 10.73 -7.72 -6.74
C PRO A 127 9.57 -8.72 -6.84
N PHE A 128 9.12 -8.98 -8.06
CA PHE A 128 8.00 -9.87 -8.34
C PHE A 128 8.30 -10.75 -9.55
N GLU A 129 7.64 -11.90 -9.61
CA GLU A 129 7.76 -12.83 -10.73
C GLU A 129 7.00 -12.32 -11.95
N ARG A 130 7.43 -12.67 -13.16
CA ARG A 130 6.76 -12.30 -14.41
C ARG A 130 5.31 -12.74 -14.46
N THR A 131 5.01 -13.85 -13.81
CA THR A 131 3.65 -14.41 -13.74
C THR A 131 2.78 -13.72 -12.71
N SER A 132 3.33 -12.82 -11.91
CA SER A 132 2.59 -12.04 -10.92
C SER A 132 1.65 -11.05 -11.61
N GLN A 133 0.51 -10.80 -10.97
CA GLN A 133 -0.43 -9.74 -11.41
C GLN A 133 0.21 -8.36 -11.39
N LEU A 134 1.24 -8.16 -10.57
CA LEU A 134 1.96 -6.90 -10.52
C LEU A 134 2.73 -6.62 -11.81
N SER A 135 3.06 -7.65 -12.59
CA SER A 135 3.74 -7.48 -13.88
C SER A 135 2.91 -6.61 -14.84
N ALA A 136 1.62 -6.89 -14.98
CA ALA A 136 0.74 -6.10 -15.83
C ALA A 136 0.57 -4.67 -15.32
N LEU A 137 0.40 -4.51 -14.02
CA LEU A 137 0.28 -3.19 -13.40
C LEU A 137 1.56 -2.37 -13.64
N HIS A 138 2.72 -2.95 -13.37
CA HIS A 138 4.01 -2.30 -13.56
C HIS A 138 4.20 -1.86 -15.02
N PHE A 139 3.95 -2.77 -15.98
CA PHE A 139 4.07 -2.45 -17.40
C PHE A 139 3.19 -1.27 -17.79
N SER A 140 1.95 -1.24 -17.35
CA SER A 140 1.02 -0.17 -17.67
C SER A 140 1.42 1.17 -17.05
N LEU A 141 1.94 1.15 -15.82
CA LEU A 141 2.41 2.38 -15.17
C LEU A 141 3.65 2.94 -15.85
N VAL A 142 4.59 2.09 -16.24
CA VAL A 142 5.78 2.52 -17.00
C VAL A 142 5.36 3.10 -18.34
N THR A 143 4.44 2.44 -19.05
CA THR A 143 3.93 2.92 -20.33
C THR A 143 3.25 4.29 -20.18
N ALA A 144 2.55 4.51 -19.08
CA ALA A 144 1.90 5.79 -18.78
C ALA A 144 2.88 6.83 -18.22
N GLN A 145 4.16 6.51 -18.15
CA GLN A 145 5.22 7.40 -17.64
C GLN A 145 5.04 7.78 -16.16
N LYS A 146 4.41 6.92 -15.39
CA LYS A 146 4.32 7.08 -13.93
C LYS A 146 5.67 6.79 -13.30
N ALA A 147 6.07 7.59 -12.31
CA ALA A 147 7.31 7.33 -11.56
C ALA A 147 7.21 5.99 -10.85
N THR A 148 8.01 5.02 -11.26
CA THR A 148 8.01 3.66 -10.71
C THR A 148 9.42 3.21 -10.37
N VAL A 149 9.53 2.42 -9.31
CA VAL A 149 10.79 1.81 -8.87
C VAL A 149 10.51 0.34 -8.55
N VAL A 150 11.35 -0.56 -9.04
CA VAL A 150 11.40 -1.94 -8.58
C VAL A 150 12.65 -2.08 -7.74
N LEU A 151 12.50 -2.47 -6.48
CA LEU A 151 13.61 -2.62 -5.54
C LEU A 151 14.57 -3.72 -6.00
N GLY A 152 15.87 -3.50 -5.81
CA GLY A 152 16.84 -4.51 -6.19
C GLY A 152 18.19 -4.01 -6.62
#